data_2dc41a212e6d4292334d823334a6e8d3
#
_entry.id   2dc41a212e6d4292334d823334a6e8d3
#
_cell.length_a   1.000
_cell.length_b   1.000
_cell.length_c   1.000
_cell.angle_alpha   90.00
_cell.angle_beta   90.00
_cell.angle_gamma   90.00
#
_symmetry.space_group_name_H-M   'P 1'
#
loop_
_entity.id
_entity.type
_entity.pdbx_description
1 polymer ?
#
loop_
_entity_poly.entity_id
_entity_poly.type
_entity_poly.pdbx_seq_one_letter_code
_entity_poly.pdbx_strand_id
1 'polypeptide(L)'
;MKKLTLILITFVFSLSFTKVFADGHLIYGPYPITLKGYSGDKTNSVKYTGQMARQVLHDSLKALVKTGDLNKMMAYYNGEDGLEIISPKSKDGFPIKQTMIAEIGSGNLSGKMYKGAIAGWGGLTGPETIEHMMQKASEVEGGFDPNTGFDYTQLISKFAMGAVFYNQAVNNYLGKKMEIGQKPNSEPYKEGSYYTGKEHSWDEAFGYWGSAAHALTLSAEDNYNVAKKKDLASADHNGDGVVDLYSEMTYAHAYYASSYDKGGKTDYLATVNQAFIDGR
;
A
#
# COMPACT_ATOMS: atom_id res chain seq x y z
N MET A 1 47.23 -56.23 -10.63
CA MET A 1 45.86 -55.75 -10.93
C MET A 1 45.60 -54.49 -10.13
N LYS A 2 45.73 -53.29 -10.71
CA LYS A 2 45.50 -52.00 -10.04
C LYS A 2 44.05 -51.64 -10.23
N LYS A 3 43.27 -51.49 -9.14
CA LYS A 3 41.90 -51.01 -9.17
C LYS A 3 41.92 -49.48 -9.36
N LEU A 4 41.35 -49.02 -10.48
CA LEU A 4 41.14 -47.62 -10.77
C LEU A 4 39.81 -47.18 -10.12
N THR A 5 39.88 -46.35 -9.09
CA THR A 5 38.68 -45.78 -8.44
C THR A 5 38.30 -44.52 -9.21
N LEU A 6 37.17 -44.56 -9.92
CA LEU A 6 36.58 -43.42 -10.62
C LEU A 6 35.82 -42.55 -9.63
N ILE A 7 36.33 -41.35 -9.34
CA ILE A 7 35.63 -40.35 -8.52
C ILE A 7 34.75 -39.52 -9.48
N LEU A 8 33.45 -39.73 -9.38
CA LEU A 8 32.44 -38.93 -10.11
C LEU A 8 32.19 -37.65 -9.32
N ILE A 9 32.75 -36.51 -9.77
CA ILE A 9 32.47 -35.19 -9.20
C ILE A 9 31.18 -34.69 -9.87
N THR A 10 30.07 -34.75 -9.13
CA THR A 10 28.79 -34.15 -9.56
C THR A 10 28.86 -32.64 -9.31
N PHE A 11 29.08 -31.87 -10.36
CA PHE A 11 28.94 -30.42 -10.32
C PHE A 11 27.46 -30.07 -10.27
N VAL A 12 26.95 -29.70 -9.08
CA VAL A 12 25.61 -29.11 -8.95
C VAL A 12 25.72 -27.65 -9.38
N PHE A 13 25.32 -27.38 -10.61
CA PHE A 13 25.10 -26.01 -11.07
C PHE A 13 23.80 -25.50 -10.42
N SER A 14 23.92 -24.73 -9.34
CA SER A 14 22.80 -23.92 -8.85
C SER A 14 22.60 -22.77 -9.84
N LEU A 15 21.64 -22.92 -10.76
CA LEU A 15 21.15 -21.81 -11.55
C LEU A 15 20.39 -20.86 -10.61
N SER A 16 21.08 -19.84 -10.13
CA SER A 16 20.45 -18.66 -9.59
C SER A 16 19.79 -17.94 -10.77
N PHE A 17 18.47 -18.07 -10.91
CA PHE A 17 17.72 -17.21 -11.81
C PHE A 17 17.71 -15.80 -11.24
N THR A 18 18.70 -14.99 -11.58
CA THR A 18 18.56 -13.53 -11.49
C THR A 18 17.54 -13.13 -12.54
N LYS A 19 16.33 -12.74 -12.12
CA LYS A 19 15.38 -12.06 -13.01
C LYS A 19 16.10 -10.79 -13.52
N VAL A 20 16.45 -10.76 -14.80
CA VAL A 20 16.91 -9.54 -15.47
C VAL A 20 15.63 -8.75 -15.75
N PHE A 21 15.41 -7.68 -15.01
CA PHE A 21 14.36 -6.72 -15.30
C PHE A 21 14.69 -5.96 -16.57
N ALA A 22 13.74 -5.83 -17.50
CA ALA A 22 13.99 -5.42 -18.89
C ALA A 22 14.55 -3.99 -19.03
N ASP A 23 14.32 -3.06 -18.08
CA ASP A 23 14.70 -1.65 -18.19
C ASP A 23 15.54 -1.09 -17.03
N GLY A 24 15.91 -1.88 -16.03
CA GLY A 24 16.72 -1.43 -14.89
C GLY A 24 16.05 -0.41 -13.97
N HIS A 25 14.79 -0.07 -14.16
CA HIS A 25 14.04 0.77 -13.25
C HIS A 25 13.62 -0.02 -12.00
N LEU A 26 14.11 0.41 -10.84
CA LEU A 26 13.82 -0.21 -9.54
C LEU A 26 12.94 0.67 -8.63
N ILE A 27 12.53 1.84 -9.13
CA ILE A 27 11.79 2.84 -8.38
C ILE A 27 10.56 3.26 -9.16
N TYR A 28 9.40 3.30 -8.49
CA TYR A 28 8.17 3.80 -9.06
C TYR A 28 8.19 5.34 -9.14
N GLY A 29 8.61 5.85 -10.30
CA GLY A 29 8.83 7.28 -10.55
C GLY A 29 10.23 7.78 -10.13
N PRO A 30 10.54 9.05 -10.43
CA PRO A 30 9.71 9.98 -11.20
C PRO A 30 9.51 9.55 -12.65
N TYR A 31 8.33 9.79 -13.22
CA TYR A 31 8.07 9.62 -14.64
C TYR A 31 7.90 10.98 -15.33
N PRO A 32 8.43 11.16 -16.56
CA PRO A 32 8.32 12.44 -17.26
C PRO A 32 6.87 12.80 -17.58
N ILE A 33 6.62 14.07 -17.85
CA ILE A 33 5.32 14.54 -18.35
C ILE A 33 5.19 14.09 -19.81
N THR A 34 4.19 13.25 -20.10
CA THR A 34 3.87 12.77 -21.46
C THR A 34 2.78 13.59 -22.13
N LEU A 35 2.06 14.40 -21.36
CA LEU A 35 0.93 15.19 -21.83
C LEU A 35 1.37 16.27 -22.83
N LYS A 36 0.96 16.14 -24.09
CA LYS A 36 1.28 17.12 -25.14
C LYS A 36 0.68 18.48 -24.81
N GLY A 37 1.48 19.53 -24.99
CA GLY A 37 1.06 20.92 -24.76
C GLY A 37 1.06 21.33 -23.28
N TYR A 38 1.52 20.49 -22.36
CA TYR A 38 1.75 20.94 -21.00
C TYR A 38 2.87 22.00 -20.96
N SER A 39 2.60 23.15 -20.33
CA SER A 39 3.52 24.29 -20.26
C SER A 39 3.82 24.72 -18.82
N GLY A 40 3.44 23.91 -17.82
CA GLY A 40 3.71 24.20 -16.41
C GLY A 40 5.11 23.79 -15.98
N ASP A 41 5.39 23.93 -14.70
CA ASP A 41 6.70 23.73 -14.05
C ASP A 41 6.94 22.29 -13.54
N LYS A 42 5.95 21.40 -13.64
CA LYS A 42 6.09 20.02 -13.18
C LYS A 42 6.93 19.17 -14.14
N THR A 43 7.80 18.35 -13.59
CA THR A 43 8.69 17.42 -14.33
C THR A 43 8.34 15.97 -14.10
N ASN A 44 7.52 15.68 -13.10
CA ASN A 44 7.09 14.33 -12.71
C ASN A 44 5.58 14.20 -12.80
N SER A 45 5.08 13.21 -13.56
CA SER A 45 3.65 12.95 -13.75
C SER A 45 3.00 12.11 -12.64
N VAL A 46 3.79 11.54 -11.71
CA VAL A 46 3.28 10.65 -10.65
C VAL A 46 2.40 11.39 -9.65
N LYS A 47 1.23 10.83 -9.35
CA LYS A 47 0.30 11.43 -8.38
C LYS A 47 -0.60 10.37 -7.71
N TYR A 48 -0.30 10.01 -6.44
CA TYR A 48 -1.11 9.07 -5.62
C TYR A 48 -1.17 9.45 -4.13
N THR A 49 -0.99 10.73 -3.78
CA THR A 49 -0.96 11.23 -2.38
C THR A 49 -2.23 10.88 -1.60
N GLY A 50 -3.41 10.98 -2.22
CA GLY A 50 -4.67 10.66 -1.55
C GLY A 50 -4.80 9.17 -1.17
N GLN A 51 -4.18 8.26 -1.93
CA GLN A 51 -4.15 6.84 -1.64
C GLN A 51 -3.23 6.55 -0.46
N MET A 52 -2.07 7.19 -0.39
CA MET A 52 -1.15 7.05 0.74
C MET A 52 -1.71 7.66 2.02
N ALA A 53 -2.41 8.79 1.95
CA ALA A 53 -3.17 9.32 3.08
C ALA A 53 -4.19 8.29 3.61
N ARG A 54 -4.90 7.56 2.73
CA ARG A 54 -5.80 6.46 3.13
C ARG A 54 -5.08 5.27 3.74
N GLN A 55 -3.86 4.95 3.29
CA GLN A 55 -3.04 3.90 3.92
C GLN A 55 -2.71 4.28 5.37
N VAL A 56 -2.34 5.53 5.63
CA VAL A 56 -2.02 6.04 6.97
C VAL A 56 -3.28 6.17 7.84
N LEU A 57 -4.41 6.60 7.27
CA LEU A 57 -5.72 6.57 7.95
C LEU A 57 -6.10 5.16 8.40
N HIS A 58 -5.92 4.16 7.54
CA HIS A 58 -6.18 2.75 7.86
C HIS A 58 -5.26 2.23 8.98
N ASP A 59 -3.96 2.53 8.92
CA ASP A 59 -2.99 2.13 9.94
C ASP A 59 -3.33 2.78 11.30
N SER A 60 -3.71 4.06 11.28
CA SER A 60 -4.14 4.81 12.47
C SER A 60 -5.47 4.30 13.02
N LEU A 61 -6.47 4.05 12.16
CA LEU A 61 -7.74 3.44 12.55
C LEU A 61 -7.51 2.09 13.24
N LYS A 62 -6.68 1.23 12.65
CA LYS A 62 -6.32 -0.07 13.25
C LYS A 62 -5.72 0.07 14.66
N ALA A 63 -4.88 1.09 14.88
CA ALA A 63 -4.30 1.35 16.19
C ALA A 63 -5.36 1.82 17.21
N LEU A 64 -6.35 2.60 16.74
CA LEU A 64 -7.44 3.12 17.57
C LEU A 64 -8.43 2.05 18.02
N VAL A 65 -8.63 0.97 17.28
CA VAL A 65 -9.60 -0.09 17.65
C VAL A 65 -9.40 -0.56 19.09
N LYS A 66 -8.14 -0.71 19.51
CA LYS A 66 -7.82 -1.17 20.88
C LYS A 66 -8.16 -0.18 21.97
N THR A 67 -8.41 1.07 21.64
CA THR A 67 -8.79 2.11 22.61
C THR A 67 -10.28 2.11 22.93
N GLY A 68 -11.10 1.49 22.07
CA GLY A 68 -12.56 1.52 22.18
C GLY A 68 -13.19 2.89 21.89
N ASP A 69 -12.42 3.89 21.46
CA ASP A 69 -12.92 5.24 21.18
C ASP A 69 -13.62 5.29 19.83
N LEU A 70 -14.94 5.03 19.82
CA LEU A 70 -15.76 5.02 18.63
C LEU A 70 -15.69 6.34 17.86
N ASN A 71 -15.72 7.48 18.55
CA ASN A 71 -15.72 8.79 17.90
C ASN A 71 -14.41 9.02 17.14
N LYS A 72 -13.26 8.64 17.72
CA LYS A 72 -11.99 8.71 17.03
C LYS A 72 -11.92 7.72 15.88
N MET A 73 -12.38 6.48 16.06
CA MET A 73 -12.43 5.52 14.95
C MET A 73 -13.24 6.06 13.77
N MET A 74 -14.40 6.66 14.02
CA MET A 74 -15.25 7.28 12.98
C MET A 74 -14.56 8.49 12.32
N ALA A 75 -13.89 9.34 13.09
CA ALA A 75 -13.14 10.48 12.54
C ALA A 75 -12.06 10.02 11.53
N TYR A 76 -11.27 8.99 11.87
CA TYR A 76 -10.27 8.44 10.95
C TYR A 76 -10.86 7.69 9.76
N TYR A 77 -11.98 6.97 9.95
CA TYR A 77 -12.72 6.35 8.87
C TYR A 77 -13.25 7.38 7.85
N ASN A 78 -13.76 8.49 8.37
CA ASN A 78 -14.29 9.59 7.55
C ASN A 78 -13.21 10.56 7.04
N GLY A 79 -11.98 10.47 7.53
CA GLY A 79 -10.90 11.36 7.11
C GLY A 79 -11.19 12.82 7.43
N GLU A 80 -11.59 13.09 8.65
CA GLU A 80 -11.90 14.44 9.13
C GLU A 80 -10.66 15.33 9.11
N ASP A 81 -10.84 16.63 9.13
CA ASP A 81 -9.74 17.59 9.14
C ASP A 81 -8.98 17.57 10.48
N GLY A 82 -7.70 17.92 10.44
CA GLY A 82 -6.87 18.06 11.65
C GLY A 82 -6.44 16.74 12.29
N LEU A 83 -6.53 15.60 11.61
CA LEU A 83 -6.12 14.31 12.15
C LEU A 83 -4.59 14.17 12.21
N GLU A 84 -4.09 13.87 13.41
CA GLU A 84 -2.70 13.48 13.63
C GLU A 84 -2.43 12.06 13.13
N ILE A 85 -1.18 11.74 12.81
CA ILE A 85 -0.77 10.38 12.47
C ILE A 85 -0.55 9.58 13.76
N ILE A 86 -1.43 8.61 14.01
CA ILE A 86 -1.32 7.68 15.15
C ILE A 86 -0.40 6.50 14.79
N SER A 87 -0.48 6.02 13.55
CA SER A 87 0.37 4.97 13.00
C SER A 87 0.60 5.26 11.51
N PRO A 88 1.80 4.99 10.99
CA PRO A 88 2.93 4.30 11.60
C PRO A 88 3.66 5.12 12.68
N LYS A 89 4.27 4.39 13.63
CA LYS A 89 5.25 4.93 14.57
C LYS A 89 6.54 4.15 14.45
N SER A 90 7.66 4.85 14.44
CA SER A 90 8.99 4.25 14.47
C SER A 90 9.18 3.38 15.71
N LYS A 91 9.82 2.22 15.54
CA LYS A 91 10.21 1.33 16.64
C LYS A 91 11.70 1.39 16.94
N ASP A 92 12.48 1.87 16.00
CA ASP A 92 13.93 2.11 16.09
C ASP A 92 14.26 3.56 16.44
N GLY A 93 13.26 4.45 16.52
CA GLY A 93 13.43 5.87 16.83
C GLY A 93 13.80 6.73 15.63
N PHE A 94 13.89 6.15 14.43
CA PHE A 94 14.19 6.93 13.22
C PHE A 94 13.06 7.92 12.91
N PRO A 95 13.36 9.20 12.55
CA PRO A 95 12.32 10.21 12.38
C PRO A 95 11.37 9.94 11.22
N ILE A 96 10.11 10.32 11.39
CA ILE A 96 9.08 10.34 10.35
C ILE A 96 8.81 11.80 10.00
N LYS A 97 8.71 12.10 8.71
CA LYS A 97 8.56 13.46 8.18
C LYS A 97 7.20 14.08 8.49
N GLN A 98 6.13 13.32 8.30
CA GLN A 98 4.77 13.82 8.50
C GLN A 98 4.23 13.48 9.89
N THR A 99 3.52 14.40 10.47
CA THR A 99 2.80 14.26 11.75
C THR A 99 1.28 14.33 11.59
N MET A 100 0.81 14.94 10.50
CA MET A 100 -0.60 15.12 10.18
C MET A 100 -0.96 14.42 8.88
N ILE A 101 -2.17 13.86 8.80
CA ILE A 101 -2.69 13.21 7.57
C ILE A 101 -2.66 14.18 6.38
N ALA A 102 -3.03 15.44 6.60
CA ALA A 102 -3.09 16.48 5.58
C ALA A 102 -1.74 16.78 4.91
N GLU A 103 -0.62 16.51 5.59
CA GLU A 103 0.74 16.68 5.04
C GLU A 103 1.06 15.65 3.95
N ILE A 104 0.37 14.50 3.92
CA ILE A 104 0.47 13.50 2.86
C ILE A 104 -0.51 13.82 1.74
N GLY A 105 -1.75 14.08 2.10
CA GLY A 105 -2.82 14.36 1.15
C GLY A 105 -4.19 14.35 1.80
N SER A 106 -5.22 14.53 0.99
CA SER A 106 -6.62 14.47 1.43
C SER A 106 -7.25 13.14 1.03
N GLY A 107 -8.19 12.64 1.83
CA GLY A 107 -8.96 11.46 1.52
C GLY A 107 -9.66 10.86 2.74
N ASN A 108 -10.53 9.91 2.47
CA ASN A 108 -11.23 9.14 3.50
C ASN A 108 -11.36 7.68 3.07
N LEU A 109 -11.68 6.80 4.01
CA LEU A 109 -11.95 5.39 3.75
C LEU A 109 -13.43 5.19 3.37
N SER A 110 -14.33 5.91 4.04
CA SER A 110 -15.79 5.78 3.90
C SER A 110 -16.28 5.99 2.46
N GLY A 111 -15.79 7.03 1.78
CA GLY A 111 -16.14 7.35 0.40
C GLY A 111 -15.60 6.35 -0.64
N LYS A 112 -14.65 5.50 -0.26
CA LYS A 112 -14.00 4.51 -1.13
C LYS A 112 -14.39 3.07 -0.81
N MET A 113 -15.18 2.87 0.24
CA MET A 113 -15.69 1.57 0.66
C MET A 113 -16.57 0.94 -0.42
N TYR A 114 -16.44 -0.38 -0.63
CA TYR A 114 -17.38 -1.15 -1.44
C TYR A 114 -18.81 -0.97 -0.92
N LYS A 115 -19.74 -0.63 -1.81
CA LYS A 115 -21.12 -0.24 -1.43
C LYS A 115 -22.14 -1.38 -1.49
N GLY A 116 -21.75 -2.55 -2.00
CA GLY A 116 -22.64 -3.71 -2.05
C GLY A 116 -22.80 -4.42 -0.70
N ALA A 117 -23.79 -5.31 -0.64
CA ALA A 117 -24.02 -6.15 0.51
C ALA A 117 -22.84 -7.13 0.73
N ILE A 118 -22.51 -7.38 1.99
CA ILE A 118 -21.42 -8.27 2.41
C ILE A 118 -21.98 -9.63 2.79
N ALA A 119 -21.51 -10.66 2.11
CA ALA A 119 -21.94 -12.04 2.41
C ALA A 119 -21.60 -12.41 3.86
N GLY A 120 -22.54 -13.07 4.54
CA GLY A 120 -22.38 -13.50 5.93
C GLY A 120 -22.61 -12.41 6.98
N TRP A 121 -22.91 -11.16 6.58
CA TRP A 121 -23.14 -10.02 7.49
C TRP A 121 -24.60 -9.53 7.48
N GLY A 122 -25.55 -10.46 7.35
CA GLY A 122 -26.99 -10.14 7.50
C GLY A 122 -27.54 -9.16 6.47
N GLY A 123 -26.87 -9.00 5.31
CA GLY A 123 -27.24 -8.06 4.26
C GLY A 123 -26.68 -6.65 4.43
N LEU A 124 -25.88 -6.39 5.46
CA LEU A 124 -25.19 -5.10 5.63
C LEU A 124 -24.30 -4.79 4.43
N THR A 125 -24.32 -3.54 4.00
CA THR A 125 -23.38 -3.00 3.00
C THR A 125 -21.98 -2.85 3.57
N GLY A 126 -20.98 -2.58 2.72
CA GLY A 126 -19.61 -2.35 3.18
C GLY A 126 -19.48 -1.29 4.27
N PRO A 127 -20.06 -0.06 4.11
CA PRO A 127 -20.08 0.95 5.16
C PRO A 127 -20.75 0.47 6.46
N GLU A 128 -21.95 -0.09 6.36
CA GLU A 128 -22.69 -0.58 7.53
C GLU A 128 -21.94 -1.68 8.26
N THR A 129 -21.23 -2.56 7.52
CA THR A 129 -20.44 -3.64 8.11
C THR A 129 -19.26 -3.11 8.93
N ILE A 130 -18.47 -2.16 8.41
CA ILE A 130 -17.31 -1.63 9.14
C ILE A 130 -17.75 -0.77 10.32
N GLU A 131 -18.82 0.02 10.17
CA GLU A 131 -19.40 0.82 11.25
C GLU A 131 -19.94 -0.07 12.38
N HIS A 132 -20.62 -1.17 12.04
CA HIS A 132 -21.03 -2.19 13.00
C HIS A 132 -19.82 -2.81 13.72
N MET A 133 -18.75 -3.13 13.01
CA MET A 133 -17.52 -3.65 13.64
C MET A 133 -16.87 -2.63 14.58
N MET A 134 -16.84 -1.34 14.22
CA MET A 134 -16.30 -0.28 15.08
C MET A 134 -17.17 -0.07 16.33
N GLN A 135 -18.49 -0.12 16.17
CA GLN A 135 -19.40 -0.08 17.31
C GLN A 135 -19.14 -1.25 18.27
N LYS A 136 -19.05 -2.48 17.74
CA LYS A 136 -18.76 -3.66 18.56
C LYS A 136 -17.37 -3.61 19.21
N ALA A 137 -16.38 -3.08 18.54
CA ALA A 137 -15.05 -2.86 19.09
C ALA A 137 -15.04 -1.90 20.27
N SER A 138 -15.94 -0.90 20.28
CA SER A 138 -16.07 0.05 21.39
C SER A 138 -16.77 -0.52 22.62
N GLU A 139 -17.44 -1.65 22.48
CA GLU A 139 -18.18 -2.34 23.55
C GLU A 139 -17.32 -3.38 24.31
N VAL A 140 -16.08 -3.65 23.82
CA VAL A 140 -15.20 -4.69 24.37
C VAL A 140 -13.80 -4.14 24.65
N GLU A 141 -13.16 -4.66 25.69
CA GLU A 141 -11.82 -4.23 26.09
C GLU A 141 -10.77 -4.64 25.03
N GLY A 142 -9.90 -3.71 24.66
CA GLY A 142 -8.79 -3.96 23.72
C GLY A 142 -9.23 -4.37 22.31
N GLY A 143 -10.54 -4.27 21.99
CA GLY A 143 -11.10 -4.66 20.69
C GLY A 143 -11.21 -6.17 20.48
N PHE A 144 -11.15 -6.98 21.54
CA PHE A 144 -11.33 -8.43 21.48
C PHE A 144 -12.57 -8.86 22.28
N ASP A 145 -13.49 -9.58 21.62
CA ASP A 145 -14.69 -10.13 22.27
C ASP A 145 -14.44 -11.60 22.67
N PRO A 146 -14.30 -11.90 23.97
CA PRO A 146 -14.05 -13.26 24.43
C PRO A 146 -15.24 -14.20 24.23
N ASN A 147 -16.47 -13.69 24.06
CA ASN A 147 -17.67 -14.51 23.90
C ASN A 147 -17.79 -15.06 22.48
N THR A 148 -17.39 -14.26 21.49
CA THR A 148 -17.45 -14.64 20.06
C THR A 148 -16.08 -15.05 19.48
N GLY A 149 -14.99 -14.69 20.17
CA GLY A 149 -13.61 -14.84 19.69
C GLY A 149 -13.22 -13.83 18.61
N PHE A 150 -14.02 -12.79 18.38
CA PHE A 150 -13.72 -11.77 17.38
C PHE A 150 -12.64 -10.79 17.87
N ASP A 151 -11.54 -10.72 17.09
CA ASP A 151 -10.54 -9.65 17.17
C ASP A 151 -10.93 -8.54 16.18
N TYR A 152 -11.63 -7.53 16.67
CA TYR A 152 -12.09 -6.40 15.83
C TYR A 152 -10.93 -5.60 15.26
N THR A 153 -9.75 -5.60 15.88
CA THR A 153 -8.55 -4.98 15.32
C THR A 153 -8.18 -5.64 13.98
N GLN A 154 -8.25 -6.98 13.93
CA GLN A 154 -7.99 -7.72 12.71
C GLN A 154 -9.16 -7.62 11.73
N LEU A 155 -10.39 -7.77 12.20
CA LEU A 155 -11.58 -7.74 11.34
C LEU A 155 -11.70 -6.41 10.61
N ILE A 156 -11.68 -5.27 11.32
CA ILE A 156 -11.76 -3.93 10.73
C ILE A 156 -10.61 -3.70 9.73
N SER A 157 -9.39 -4.03 10.13
CA SER A 157 -8.21 -3.84 9.26
C SER A 157 -8.30 -4.67 7.98
N LYS A 158 -8.61 -5.98 8.06
CA LYS A 158 -8.70 -6.86 6.89
C LYS A 158 -9.90 -6.53 6.00
N PHE A 159 -11.01 -6.18 6.64
CA PHE A 159 -12.20 -5.77 5.91
C PHE A 159 -11.93 -4.50 5.09
N ALA A 160 -11.32 -3.48 5.68
CA ALA A 160 -10.94 -2.26 4.98
C ALA A 160 -9.93 -2.54 3.84
N MET A 161 -8.98 -3.46 4.05
CA MET A 161 -8.05 -3.87 2.98
C MET A 161 -8.79 -4.45 1.78
N GLY A 162 -9.78 -5.32 1.98
CA GLY A 162 -10.59 -5.89 0.90
C GLY A 162 -11.56 -4.87 0.30
N ALA A 163 -12.38 -4.26 1.14
CA ALA A 163 -13.50 -3.42 0.72
C ALA A 163 -13.10 -2.02 0.25
N VAL A 164 -11.92 -1.51 0.63
CA VAL A 164 -11.37 -0.24 0.13
C VAL A 164 -10.23 -0.53 -0.83
N PHE A 165 -9.09 -1.04 -0.34
CA PHE A 165 -7.85 -1.01 -1.12
C PHE A 165 -7.88 -1.97 -2.32
N TYR A 166 -8.22 -3.24 -2.11
CA TYR A 166 -8.36 -4.20 -3.20
C TYR A 166 -9.45 -3.78 -4.18
N ASN A 167 -10.64 -3.43 -3.67
CA ASN A 167 -11.76 -3.01 -4.50
C ASN A 167 -11.42 -1.79 -5.36
N GLN A 168 -10.74 -0.79 -4.81
CA GLN A 168 -10.33 0.38 -5.57
C GLN A 168 -9.20 0.03 -6.55
N ALA A 169 -8.13 -0.64 -6.11
CA ALA A 169 -7.00 -0.96 -7.00
C ALA A 169 -7.47 -1.80 -8.20
N VAL A 170 -8.11 -2.94 -7.94
CA VAL A 170 -8.39 -3.95 -8.97
C VAL A 170 -9.67 -3.63 -9.73
N ASN A 171 -10.80 -3.43 -9.03
CA ASN A 171 -12.09 -3.29 -9.71
C ASN A 171 -12.30 -1.90 -10.31
N ASN A 172 -11.79 -0.85 -9.67
CA ASN A 172 -12.00 0.52 -10.13
C ASN A 172 -10.83 1.02 -10.99
N TYR A 173 -9.61 1.09 -10.45
CA TYR A 173 -8.50 1.80 -11.11
C TYR A 173 -7.83 0.96 -12.19
N LEU A 174 -7.49 -0.31 -11.96
CA LEU A 174 -6.95 -1.23 -12.99
C LEU A 174 -8.05 -1.85 -13.85
N GLY A 175 -9.28 -1.96 -13.33
CA GLY A 175 -10.44 -2.45 -14.08
C GLY A 175 -11.14 -1.32 -14.83
N LYS A 176 -12.26 -0.85 -14.29
CA LYS A 176 -13.19 0.08 -14.95
C LYS A 176 -12.51 1.31 -15.57
N LYS A 177 -11.56 1.97 -14.89
CA LYS A 177 -10.91 3.18 -15.39
C LYS A 177 -9.88 2.90 -16.49
N MET A 178 -9.42 1.65 -16.65
CA MET A 178 -8.55 1.23 -17.75
C MET A 178 -9.30 0.77 -19.01
N GLU A 179 -10.64 0.65 -18.95
CA GLU A 179 -11.45 0.35 -20.14
C GLU A 179 -11.26 1.40 -21.23
N ILE A 180 -11.41 0.98 -22.49
CA ILE A 180 -11.35 1.86 -23.66
C ILE A 180 -12.44 2.95 -23.52
N GLY A 181 -12.05 4.20 -23.79
CA GLY A 181 -12.95 5.35 -23.68
C GLY A 181 -13.10 5.92 -22.25
N GLN A 182 -12.57 5.22 -21.23
CA GLN A 182 -12.50 5.77 -19.89
C GLN A 182 -11.12 6.40 -19.67
N LYS A 183 -11.10 7.60 -19.03
CA LYS A 183 -9.84 8.26 -18.66
C LYS A 183 -8.78 8.25 -19.78
N PRO A 184 -8.95 9.01 -20.88
CA PRO A 184 -8.05 8.94 -22.03
C PRO A 184 -6.60 9.24 -21.68
N ASN A 185 -5.67 8.70 -22.51
CA ASN A 185 -4.22 8.89 -22.33
C ASN A 185 -3.66 10.03 -23.19
N SER A 186 -4.54 10.79 -23.85
CA SER A 186 -4.18 11.91 -24.74
C SER A 186 -4.56 13.28 -24.20
N GLU A 187 -5.27 13.33 -23.07
CA GLU A 187 -5.84 14.52 -22.47
C GLU A 187 -5.47 14.65 -21.00
N PRO A 188 -5.42 15.86 -20.43
CA PRO A 188 -5.22 16.04 -19.00
C PRO A 188 -6.38 15.38 -18.23
N TYR A 189 -6.07 14.79 -17.09
CA TYR A 189 -7.08 14.19 -16.20
C TYR A 189 -8.24 15.14 -15.89
N LYS A 190 -7.92 16.39 -15.68
CA LYS A 190 -8.83 17.54 -15.55
C LYS A 190 -8.04 18.79 -15.96
N GLU A 191 -8.72 19.89 -16.20
CA GLU A 191 -8.09 21.19 -16.49
C GLU A 191 -6.95 21.49 -15.50
N GLY A 192 -5.81 21.90 -16.03
CA GLY A 192 -4.59 22.18 -15.26
C GLY A 192 -3.82 20.97 -14.73
N SER A 193 -4.26 19.74 -14.99
CA SER A 193 -3.48 18.55 -14.63
C SER A 193 -2.25 18.40 -15.52
N TYR A 194 -1.15 17.91 -14.92
CA TYR A 194 0.13 17.62 -15.59
C TYR A 194 0.29 16.11 -15.93
N TYR A 195 -0.76 15.32 -15.75
CA TYR A 195 -0.84 13.90 -16.02
C TYR A 195 -2.14 13.58 -16.79
N THR A 196 -2.12 12.49 -17.53
CA THR A 196 -3.29 11.99 -18.25
C THR A 196 -4.22 11.20 -17.34
N GLY A 197 -5.42 10.88 -17.84
CA GLY A 197 -6.39 10.09 -17.09
C GLY A 197 -5.92 8.67 -16.80
N LYS A 198 -5.21 8.02 -17.75
CA LYS A 198 -4.67 6.66 -17.57
C LYS A 198 -3.50 6.65 -16.61
N GLU A 199 -2.52 7.54 -16.78
CA GLU A 199 -1.39 7.69 -15.86
C GLU A 199 -1.87 7.85 -14.42
N HIS A 200 -2.80 8.78 -14.17
CA HIS A 200 -3.31 9.01 -12.84
C HIS A 200 -4.06 7.79 -12.28
N SER A 201 -4.83 7.10 -13.09
CA SER A 201 -5.54 5.89 -12.63
C SER A 201 -4.57 4.76 -12.26
N TRP A 202 -3.48 4.61 -13.01
CA TRP A 202 -2.42 3.66 -12.72
C TRP A 202 -1.70 4.00 -11.41
N ASP A 203 -1.29 5.26 -11.24
CA ASP A 203 -0.67 5.76 -10.01
C ASP A 203 -1.57 5.55 -8.78
N GLU A 204 -2.87 5.82 -8.92
CA GLU A 204 -3.84 5.59 -7.85
C GLU A 204 -3.96 4.11 -7.46
N ALA A 205 -3.87 3.18 -8.44
CA ALA A 205 -3.84 1.75 -8.17
C ALA A 205 -2.56 1.35 -7.40
N PHE A 206 -1.39 1.88 -7.79
CA PHE A 206 -0.14 1.69 -7.07
C PHE A 206 -0.25 2.19 -5.62
N GLY A 207 -0.81 3.38 -5.40
CA GLY A 207 -1.03 3.90 -4.05
C GLY A 207 -1.96 3.03 -3.19
N TYR A 208 -2.96 2.36 -3.78
CA TYR A 208 -3.79 1.38 -3.06
C TYR A 208 -3.10 0.03 -2.85
N TRP A 209 -2.14 -0.35 -3.68
CA TRP A 209 -1.24 -1.45 -3.41
C TRP A 209 -0.43 -1.20 -2.14
N GLY A 210 0.05 0.03 -1.96
CA GLY A 210 0.65 0.53 -0.72
C GLY A 210 2.11 0.19 -0.53
N SER A 211 2.87 -0.01 -1.61
CA SER A 211 4.31 -0.25 -1.55
C SER A 211 5.10 1.05 -1.47
N ALA A 212 6.26 1.01 -0.82
CA ALA A 212 7.29 2.04 -0.98
C ALA A 212 7.70 2.13 -2.46
N ALA A 213 7.93 3.37 -2.94
CA ALA A 213 8.31 3.58 -4.34
C ALA A 213 9.61 2.86 -4.73
N HIS A 214 10.55 2.77 -3.79
CA HIS A 214 11.89 2.16 -3.96
C HIS A 214 11.96 0.69 -3.49
N ALA A 215 10.83 0.03 -3.23
CA ALA A 215 10.81 -1.32 -2.64
C ALA A 215 11.66 -2.35 -3.38
N LEU A 216 11.89 -2.21 -4.70
CA LEU A 216 12.74 -3.12 -5.46
C LEU A 216 14.25 -2.91 -5.22
N THR A 217 14.65 -1.82 -4.55
CA THR A 217 16.04 -1.60 -4.14
C THR A 217 16.39 -2.28 -2.80
N LEU A 218 15.37 -2.72 -2.07
CA LEU A 218 15.49 -3.37 -0.78
C LEU A 218 15.44 -4.89 -0.92
N SER A 219 16.11 -5.59 -0.01
CA SER A 219 15.92 -7.04 0.12
C SER A 219 14.50 -7.37 0.60
N ALA A 220 14.09 -8.63 0.43
CA ALA A 220 12.79 -9.10 0.94
C ALA A 220 12.67 -8.95 2.47
N GLU A 221 13.76 -9.15 3.21
CA GLU A 221 13.81 -8.97 4.65
C GLU A 221 13.73 -7.49 5.05
N ASP A 222 14.44 -6.59 4.34
CA ASP A 222 14.41 -5.15 4.62
C ASP A 222 13.02 -4.58 4.34
N ASN A 223 12.40 -4.93 3.21
CA ASN A 223 11.00 -4.57 2.91
C ASN A 223 10.04 -4.98 4.03
N TYR A 224 10.20 -6.18 4.58
CA TYR A 224 9.40 -6.63 5.71
C TYR A 224 9.68 -5.82 6.98
N ASN A 225 10.95 -5.53 7.28
CA ASN A 225 11.33 -4.76 8.47
C ASN A 225 10.86 -3.31 8.39
N VAL A 226 10.95 -2.68 7.23
CA VAL A 226 10.35 -1.37 6.95
C VAL A 226 8.84 -1.41 7.18
N ALA A 227 8.11 -2.34 6.54
CA ALA A 227 6.66 -2.47 6.71
C ALA A 227 6.24 -2.75 8.16
N LYS A 228 7.08 -3.41 8.95
CA LYS A 228 6.92 -3.63 10.40
C LYS A 228 7.35 -2.46 11.26
N LYS A 229 7.90 -1.38 10.67
CA LYS A 229 8.42 -0.19 11.37
C LYS A 229 9.55 -0.55 12.36
N LYS A 230 10.34 -1.58 12.03
CA LYS A 230 11.45 -2.07 12.85
C LYS A 230 12.81 -1.49 12.42
N ASP A 231 12.89 -1.09 11.16
CA ASP A 231 14.08 -0.53 10.53
C ASP A 231 13.61 0.56 9.54
N LEU A 232 13.34 1.74 10.06
CA LEU A 232 12.95 2.89 9.26
C LEU A 232 14.16 3.61 8.65
N ALA A 233 15.35 3.40 9.18
CA ALA A 233 16.57 3.92 8.55
C ALA A 233 16.76 3.32 7.14
N SER A 234 16.42 2.04 6.94
CA SER A 234 16.44 1.41 5.60
C SER A 234 15.35 1.91 4.68
N ALA A 235 14.31 2.58 5.20
CA ALA A 235 13.25 3.18 4.39
C ALA A 235 13.65 4.56 3.82
N ASP A 236 14.55 5.28 4.48
CA ASP A 236 15.07 6.57 4.04
C ASP A 236 15.92 6.39 2.76
N HIS A 237 15.24 6.39 1.61
CA HIS A 237 15.87 6.13 0.32
C HIS A 237 16.66 7.34 -0.21
N ASN A 238 16.19 8.54 0.09
CA ASN A 238 16.80 9.77 -0.40
C ASN A 238 17.94 10.27 0.51
N GLY A 239 18.11 9.71 1.71
CA GLY A 239 19.17 10.03 2.66
C GLY A 239 18.98 11.39 3.35
N ASP A 240 17.72 11.89 3.46
CA ASP A 240 17.46 13.18 4.10
C ASP A 240 17.31 13.10 5.63
N GLY A 241 17.41 11.90 6.20
CA GLY A 241 17.39 11.63 7.63
C GLY A 241 15.97 11.50 8.22
N VAL A 242 14.95 11.44 7.40
CA VAL A 242 13.54 11.22 7.80
C VAL A 242 12.85 10.28 6.82
N VAL A 243 11.82 9.57 7.27
CA VAL A 243 11.00 8.72 6.38
C VAL A 243 9.80 9.51 5.88
N ASP A 244 9.67 9.62 4.56
CA ASP A 244 8.47 10.17 3.91
C ASP A 244 7.39 9.09 3.79
N LEU A 245 6.29 9.26 4.53
CA LEU A 245 5.16 8.32 4.53
C LEU A 245 4.44 8.21 3.18
N TYR A 246 4.68 9.16 2.27
CA TYR A 246 4.13 9.12 0.93
C TYR A 246 4.86 8.12 0.01
N SER A 247 6.19 8.11 0.04
CA SER A 247 7.00 7.39 -0.96
C SER A 247 7.88 6.27 -0.37
N GLU A 248 8.17 6.31 0.93
CA GLU A 248 9.20 5.46 1.56
C GLU A 248 8.65 4.39 2.50
N MET A 249 7.33 4.34 2.68
CA MET A 249 6.70 3.34 3.55
C MET A 249 5.88 2.31 2.78
N THR A 250 5.82 1.10 3.35
CA THR A 250 5.04 -0.02 2.84
C THR A 250 3.87 -0.35 3.77
N TYR A 251 2.67 -0.47 3.20
CA TYR A 251 1.39 -0.64 3.92
C TYR A 251 0.59 -1.83 3.42
N ALA A 252 -0.48 -2.14 4.13
CA ALA A 252 -1.61 -3.01 3.77
C ALA A 252 -1.22 -4.26 2.95
N HIS A 253 -1.60 -4.31 1.67
CA HIS A 253 -1.36 -5.48 0.82
C HIS A 253 0.14 -5.71 0.57
N ALA A 254 0.89 -4.66 0.28
CA ALA A 254 2.34 -4.75 0.07
C ALA A 254 3.08 -5.22 1.33
N TYR A 255 2.62 -4.80 2.54
CA TYR A 255 3.14 -5.35 3.79
C TYR A 255 2.93 -6.87 3.88
N TYR A 256 1.72 -7.37 3.53
CA TYR A 256 1.48 -8.81 3.59
C TYR A 256 2.31 -9.57 2.56
N ALA A 257 2.49 -9.03 1.34
CA ALA A 257 3.40 -9.57 0.35
C ALA A 257 4.83 -9.69 0.92
N SER A 258 5.39 -8.59 1.46
CA SER A 258 6.71 -8.62 2.09
C SER A 258 6.82 -9.64 3.24
N SER A 259 5.73 -9.84 3.99
CA SER A 259 5.69 -10.83 5.08
C SER A 259 5.80 -12.27 4.59
N TYR A 260 5.28 -12.59 3.39
CA TYR A 260 5.47 -13.89 2.76
C TYR A 260 6.85 -14.02 2.13
N ASP A 261 7.36 -12.94 1.54
CA ASP A 261 8.60 -12.93 0.77
C ASP A 261 9.86 -12.97 1.64
N LYS A 262 9.81 -12.48 2.88
CA LYS A 262 10.96 -12.34 3.79
C LYS A 262 11.80 -13.61 3.96
N GLY A 263 11.21 -14.79 3.78
CA GLY A 263 11.90 -16.08 3.86
C GLY A 263 12.50 -16.54 2.51
N GLY A 264 12.43 -15.73 1.47
CA GLY A 264 12.97 -16.01 0.14
C GLY A 264 12.27 -17.14 -0.63
N LYS A 265 11.05 -17.54 -0.20
CA LYS A 265 10.27 -18.61 -0.86
C LYS A 265 9.28 -18.07 -1.90
N THR A 266 8.94 -16.82 -1.82
CA THR A 266 8.04 -16.10 -2.72
C THR A 266 8.65 -14.75 -3.09
N ASP A 267 8.12 -14.10 -4.13
CA ASP A 267 8.56 -12.79 -4.63
C ASP A 267 7.36 -11.89 -4.99
N TYR A 268 6.28 -11.99 -4.23
CA TYR A 268 5.02 -11.27 -4.52
C TYR A 268 5.20 -9.75 -4.57
N LEU A 269 5.92 -9.18 -3.59
CA LEU A 269 6.16 -7.74 -3.55
C LEU A 269 6.93 -7.28 -4.79
N ALA A 270 8.05 -7.96 -5.10
CA ALA A 270 8.88 -7.62 -6.24
C ALA A 270 8.12 -7.80 -7.55
N THR A 271 7.38 -8.89 -7.71
CA THR A 271 6.58 -9.17 -8.92
C THR A 271 5.53 -8.08 -9.16
N VAL A 272 4.78 -7.68 -8.14
CA VAL A 272 3.72 -6.67 -8.29
C VAL A 272 4.32 -5.28 -8.53
N ASN A 273 5.37 -4.91 -7.80
CA ASN A 273 6.03 -3.62 -8.01
C ASN A 273 6.63 -3.49 -9.41
N GLN A 274 7.29 -4.56 -9.91
CA GLN A 274 7.83 -4.55 -11.27
C GLN A 274 6.71 -4.40 -12.30
N ALA A 275 5.59 -5.12 -12.13
CA ALA A 275 4.43 -4.98 -13.01
C ALA A 275 3.86 -3.55 -13.02
N PHE A 276 3.87 -2.86 -11.88
CA PHE A 276 3.47 -1.45 -11.82
C PHE A 276 4.46 -0.53 -12.54
N ILE A 277 5.77 -0.79 -12.43
CA ILE A 277 6.80 -0.02 -13.15
C ILE A 277 6.69 -0.26 -14.65
N ASP A 278 6.58 -1.50 -15.08
CA ASP A 278 6.54 -1.89 -16.52
C ASP A 278 5.25 -1.38 -17.21
N GLY A 279 4.17 -1.26 -16.46
CA GLY A 279 2.88 -0.81 -17.00
C GLY A 279 2.71 0.71 -17.05
N ARG A 280 3.59 1.46 -16.36
CA ARG A 280 3.50 2.92 -16.25
C ARG A 280 4.25 3.61 -17.38
#